data_881be4a0e90cd3d4a37fb74f1dc0fcef
#
_entry.id   881be4a0e90cd3d4a37fb74f1dc0fcef
#
_cell.length_a   1.000
_cell.length_b   1.000
_cell.length_c   1.000
_cell.angle_alpha   90.00
_cell.angle_beta   90.00
_cell.angle_gamma   90.00
#
_symmetry.space_group_name_H-M   'P 1'
#
loop_
_entity.id
_entity.type
_entity.pdbx_description
1 polymer ?
#
loop_
_entity_poly.entity_id
_entity_poly.type
_entity_poly.pdbx_seq_one_letter_code
_entity_poly.pdbx_strand_id
1 'polypeptide(L)'
;MQLCEELMSVTPELDFIYDPLMPEKQKGFIDGNIVYLNPDQSYYELPGTIGEEIAHHLTTVGDISKQETLSDKKQERLARNIGAVFVVSPYDIIKCYENGCKTIAESANFLQITIETLKTAIEYYSKKFNGIKTENNYTLLFQPDGTVAVLKSFNNL
;
A
#
# COMPACT_ATOMS: atom_id res chain seq x y z
N MET A 1 12.45 -3.42 7.60
CA MET A 1 12.12 -4.82 7.97
C MET A 1 10.82 -4.90 8.74
N GLN A 2 10.65 -4.06 9.75
CA GLN A 2 9.44 -4.08 10.59
C GLN A 2 8.14 -3.96 9.78
N LEU A 3 8.08 -3.03 8.81
CA LEU A 3 6.89 -2.87 7.96
C LEU A 3 6.57 -4.14 7.18
N CYS A 4 7.56 -4.79 6.59
CA CYS A 4 7.36 -6.04 5.85
C CYS A 4 6.84 -7.15 6.76
N GLU A 5 7.37 -7.26 7.96
CA GLU A 5 6.92 -8.25 8.94
C GLU A 5 5.48 -7.99 9.39
N GLU A 6 5.13 -6.72 9.61
CA GLU A 6 3.76 -6.32 9.92
C GLU A 6 2.80 -6.68 8.79
N LEU A 7 3.18 -6.39 7.54
CA LEU A 7 2.37 -6.76 6.36
C LEU A 7 2.17 -8.26 6.24
N MET A 8 3.24 -9.04 6.41
CA MET A 8 3.17 -10.51 6.36
C MET A 8 2.27 -11.08 7.45
N SER A 9 2.23 -10.44 8.62
CA SER A 9 1.42 -10.89 9.75
C SER A 9 -0.08 -10.72 9.56
N VAL A 10 -0.49 -9.86 8.64
CA VAL A 10 -1.91 -9.61 8.33
C VAL A 10 -2.58 -10.84 7.69
N THR A 11 -1.80 -11.66 7.01
CA THR A 11 -2.30 -12.86 6.33
C THR A 11 -1.54 -14.10 6.81
N PRO A 12 -1.85 -14.60 8.02
CA PRO A 12 -1.11 -15.72 8.60
C PRO A 12 -1.26 -17.03 7.81
N GLU A 13 -2.24 -17.12 6.92
CA GLU A 13 -2.43 -18.26 6.03
C GLU A 13 -1.46 -18.28 4.85
N LEU A 14 -0.73 -17.19 4.60
CA LEU A 14 0.26 -17.11 3.52
C LEU A 14 1.66 -17.41 4.03
N ASP A 15 2.39 -18.19 3.27
CA ASP A 15 3.82 -18.43 3.45
C ASP A 15 4.61 -17.55 2.49
N PHE A 16 5.58 -16.80 3.00
CA PHE A 16 6.44 -15.91 2.21
C PHE A 16 7.83 -16.51 2.06
N ILE A 17 8.26 -16.71 0.83
CA ILE A 17 9.54 -17.37 0.50
C ILE A 17 10.33 -16.48 -0.46
N TYR A 18 11.61 -16.24 -0.17
CA TYR A 18 12.52 -15.57 -1.09
C TYR A 18 13.05 -16.58 -2.10
N ASP A 19 12.82 -16.32 -3.39
CA ASP A 19 13.24 -17.18 -4.48
C ASP A 19 14.34 -16.51 -5.30
N PRO A 20 15.62 -16.93 -5.12
CA PRO A 20 16.73 -16.34 -5.85
C PRO A 20 16.75 -16.69 -7.35
N LEU A 21 15.92 -17.63 -7.79
CA LEU A 21 15.81 -18.04 -9.19
C LEU A 21 14.74 -17.25 -9.95
N MET A 22 14.04 -16.36 -9.27
CA MET A 22 13.01 -15.52 -9.88
C MET A 22 13.60 -14.61 -10.97
N PRO A 23 12.93 -14.44 -12.13
CA PRO A 23 13.39 -13.53 -13.17
C PRO A 23 13.60 -12.11 -12.64
N GLU A 24 14.63 -11.41 -13.13
CA GLU A 24 15.04 -10.09 -12.65
C GLU A 24 13.89 -9.07 -12.62
N LYS A 25 13.01 -9.10 -13.61
CA LYS A 25 11.90 -8.16 -13.72
C LYS A 25 10.69 -8.52 -12.86
N GLN A 26 10.65 -9.72 -12.34
CA GLN A 26 9.54 -10.18 -11.52
C GLN A 26 9.85 -9.92 -10.05
N LYS A 27 9.04 -9.12 -9.39
CA LYS A 27 9.26 -8.73 -7.98
C LYS A 27 8.61 -9.70 -7.02
N GLY A 28 7.42 -10.19 -7.34
CA GLY A 28 6.67 -11.13 -6.52
C GLY A 28 5.79 -12.03 -7.38
N PHE A 29 5.34 -13.12 -6.79
CA PHE A 29 4.42 -14.06 -7.42
C PHE A 29 3.71 -14.88 -6.35
N ILE A 30 2.40 -15.07 -6.51
CA ILE A 30 1.63 -15.91 -5.59
C ILE A 30 1.12 -17.16 -6.31
N ASP A 31 1.30 -18.30 -5.66
CA ASP A 31 0.76 -19.58 -6.10
C ASP A 31 0.12 -20.28 -4.91
N GLY A 32 -1.21 -20.40 -4.94
CA GLY A 32 -1.97 -20.90 -3.80
C GLY A 32 -1.76 -20.02 -2.57
N ASN A 33 -1.21 -20.60 -1.50
CA ASN A 33 -0.92 -19.89 -0.26
C ASN A 33 0.56 -19.54 -0.09
N ILE A 34 1.35 -19.64 -1.16
CA ILE A 34 2.77 -19.32 -1.12
C ILE A 34 3.03 -18.06 -1.93
N VAL A 35 3.64 -17.08 -1.30
CA VAL A 35 4.12 -15.85 -1.94
C VAL A 35 5.62 -15.95 -2.15
N TYR A 36 6.05 -15.92 -3.39
CA TYR A 36 7.46 -15.87 -3.76
C TYR A 36 7.90 -14.42 -3.92
N LEU A 37 8.99 -14.06 -3.27
CA LEU A 37 9.55 -12.72 -3.32
C LEU A 37 10.93 -12.74 -3.95
N ASN A 38 11.18 -11.82 -4.87
CA ASN A 38 12.50 -11.67 -5.47
C ASN A 38 13.44 -10.99 -4.45
N PRO A 39 14.55 -11.65 -4.05
CA PRO A 39 15.48 -11.06 -3.08
C PRO A 39 16.29 -9.89 -3.65
N ASP A 40 16.35 -9.73 -4.98
CA ASP A 40 17.15 -8.68 -5.62
C ASP A 40 16.43 -7.33 -5.72
N GLN A 41 15.18 -7.24 -5.30
CA GLN A 41 14.50 -5.96 -5.26
C GLN A 41 14.97 -5.11 -4.08
N SER A 42 14.83 -3.78 -4.22
CA SER A 42 15.27 -2.86 -3.18
C SER A 42 14.40 -2.98 -1.92
N TYR A 43 14.99 -2.58 -0.79
CA TYR A 43 14.30 -2.50 0.51
C TYR A 43 13.03 -1.65 0.44
N TYR A 44 13.05 -0.56 -0.35
CA TYR A 44 11.91 0.33 -0.52
C TYR A 44 10.81 -0.24 -1.42
N GLU A 45 11.16 -1.13 -2.34
CA GLU A 45 10.19 -1.80 -3.22
C GLU A 45 9.44 -2.93 -2.53
N LEU A 46 10.09 -3.62 -1.61
CA LEU A 46 9.57 -4.83 -1.00
C LEU A 46 8.19 -4.66 -0.33
N PRO A 47 7.92 -3.60 0.45
CA PRO A 47 6.59 -3.42 1.04
C PRO A 47 5.47 -3.36 -0.01
N GLY A 48 5.66 -2.63 -1.10
CA GLY A 48 4.70 -2.54 -2.19
C GLY A 48 4.45 -3.89 -2.85
N THR A 49 5.50 -4.67 -3.06
CA THR A 49 5.41 -6.03 -3.61
C THR A 49 4.60 -6.95 -2.69
N ILE A 50 4.90 -6.96 -1.40
CA ILE A 50 4.16 -7.76 -0.41
C ILE A 50 2.68 -7.35 -0.40
N GLY A 51 2.39 -6.05 -0.35
CA GLY A 51 1.03 -5.53 -0.36
C GLY A 51 0.27 -5.97 -1.61
N GLU A 52 0.89 -5.92 -2.78
CA GLU A 52 0.29 -6.33 -4.06
C GLU A 52 -0.05 -7.83 -4.06
N GLU A 53 0.86 -8.69 -3.58
CA GLU A 53 0.61 -10.13 -3.51
C GLU A 53 -0.48 -10.48 -2.49
N ILE A 54 -0.52 -9.80 -1.35
CA ILE A 54 -1.63 -9.92 -0.39
C ILE A 54 -2.95 -9.53 -1.06
N ALA A 55 -2.97 -8.43 -1.82
CA ALA A 55 -4.15 -7.98 -2.53
C ALA A 55 -4.61 -8.99 -3.59
N HIS A 56 -3.70 -9.60 -4.31
CA HIS A 56 -4.02 -10.71 -5.23
C HIS A 56 -4.70 -11.86 -4.50
N HIS A 57 -4.17 -12.28 -3.36
CA HIS A 57 -4.77 -13.33 -2.54
C HIS A 57 -6.19 -12.97 -2.12
N LEU A 58 -6.38 -11.78 -1.54
CA LEU A 58 -7.68 -11.36 -1.02
C LEU A 58 -8.73 -11.19 -2.12
N THR A 59 -8.36 -10.69 -3.29
CA THR A 59 -9.28 -10.53 -4.41
C THR A 59 -9.63 -11.87 -5.07
N THR A 60 -8.71 -12.82 -5.06
CA THR A 60 -8.93 -14.17 -5.59
C THR A 60 -9.86 -14.98 -4.69
N VAL A 61 -9.68 -14.91 -3.37
CA VAL A 61 -10.50 -15.65 -2.40
C VAL A 61 -11.90 -15.05 -2.25
N GLY A 62 -12.03 -13.73 -2.44
CA GLY A 62 -13.28 -13.01 -2.17
C GLY A 62 -14.40 -13.25 -3.17
N ASP A 63 -14.11 -13.37 -4.47
CA ASP A 63 -15.15 -13.54 -5.49
C ASP A 63 -14.59 -14.09 -6.81
N ILE A 64 -14.56 -15.40 -6.92
CA ILE A 64 -14.07 -16.12 -8.10
C ILE A 64 -14.92 -15.80 -9.35
N SER A 65 -16.21 -15.52 -9.20
CA SER A 65 -17.09 -15.24 -10.33
C SER A 65 -16.80 -13.92 -11.04
N LYS A 66 -16.29 -12.93 -10.31
CA LYS A 66 -15.92 -11.63 -10.89
C LYS A 66 -14.61 -11.66 -11.66
N GLN A 67 -13.73 -12.62 -11.40
CA GLN A 67 -12.43 -12.72 -12.07
C GLN A 67 -12.56 -13.08 -13.56
N GLU A 68 -13.55 -13.85 -13.91
CA GLU A 68 -13.81 -14.25 -15.31
C GLU A 68 -14.18 -13.07 -16.20
N THR A 69 -14.67 -11.95 -15.61
CA THR A 69 -15.15 -10.78 -16.35
C THR A 69 -14.17 -9.62 -16.38
N LEU A 70 -13.11 -9.63 -15.53
CA LEU A 70 -12.09 -8.58 -15.49
C LEU A 70 -10.91 -8.94 -16.37
N SER A 71 -10.44 -7.98 -17.18
CA SER A 71 -9.19 -8.16 -17.92
C SER A 71 -8.00 -8.22 -16.96
N ASP A 72 -6.93 -8.91 -17.34
CA ASP A 72 -5.71 -9.03 -16.53
C ASP A 72 -5.16 -7.68 -16.09
N LYS A 73 -5.19 -6.69 -16.98
CA LYS A 73 -4.73 -5.32 -16.65
C LYS A 73 -5.55 -4.67 -15.55
N LYS A 74 -6.86 -4.91 -15.51
CA LYS A 74 -7.74 -4.36 -14.47
C LYS A 74 -7.48 -5.05 -13.13
N GLN A 75 -7.26 -6.36 -13.14
CA GLN A 75 -6.92 -7.12 -11.95
C GLN A 75 -5.60 -6.67 -11.36
N GLU A 76 -4.58 -6.49 -12.21
CA GLU A 76 -3.28 -5.98 -11.78
C GLU A 76 -3.37 -4.58 -11.19
N ARG A 77 -4.14 -3.69 -11.80
CA ARG A 77 -4.35 -2.34 -11.29
C ARG A 77 -5.07 -2.36 -9.95
N LEU A 78 -6.10 -3.19 -9.83
CA LEU A 78 -6.84 -3.33 -8.57
C LEU A 78 -5.95 -3.84 -7.45
N ALA A 79 -5.17 -4.88 -7.71
CA ALA A 79 -4.23 -5.44 -6.74
C ALA A 79 -3.18 -4.41 -6.32
N ARG A 80 -2.65 -3.64 -7.25
CA ARG A 80 -1.68 -2.58 -6.97
C ARG A 80 -2.28 -1.48 -6.08
N ASN A 81 -3.50 -1.05 -6.38
CA ASN A 81 -4.20 -0.03 -5.60
C ASN A 81 -4.51 -0.51 -4.19
N ILE A 82 -5.08 -1.70 -4.06
CA ILE A 82 -5.38 -2.30 -2.75
C ILE A 82 -4.10 -2.57 -1.98
N GLY A 83 -3.07 -3.08 -2.65
CA GLY A 83 -1.76 -3.31 -2.05
C GLY A 83 -1.13 -2.06 -1.47
N ALA A 84 -1.20 -0.94 -2.19
CA ALA A 84 -0.69 0.35 -1.72
C ALA A 84 -1.43 0.83 -0.46
N VAL A 85 -2.73 0.61 -0.40
CA VAL A 85 -3.55 0.97 0.79
C VAL A 85 -3.20 0.11 2.00
N PHE A 86 -2.82 -1.15 1.81
CA PHE A 86 -2.29 -1.98 2.88
C PHE A 86 -0.98 -1.44 3.43
N VAL A 87 -0.12 -0.91 2.56
CA VAL A 87 1.19 -0.37 2.94
C VAL A 87 1.07 0.99 3.62
N VAL A 88 0.16 1.85 3.13
CA VAL A 88 0.03 3.24 3.58
C VAL A 88 -1.37 3.47 4.13
N SER A 89 -1.48 3.57 5.44
CA SER A 89 -2.73 3.97 6.09
C SER A 89 -2.85 5.49 6.19
N PRO A 90 -4.05 6.03 6.47
CA PRO A 90 -4.20 7.46 6.78
C PRO A 90 -3.35 7.91 7.96
N TYR A 91 -3.13 7.05 8.94
CA TYR A 91 -2.26 7.36 10.09
C TYR A 91 -0.80 7.52 9.69
N ASP A 92 -0.33 6.78 8.68
CA ASP A 92 1.02 6.93 8.15
C ASP A 92 1.22 8.31 7.51
N ILE A 93 0.21 8.80 6.81
CA ILE A 93 0.23 10.15 6.23
C ILE A 93 0.33 11.21 7.34
N ILE A 94 -0.42 11.02 8.43
CA ILE A 94 -0.36 11.90 9.59
C ILE A 94 1.02 11.88 10.23
N LYS A 95 1.64 10.71 10.36
CA LYS A 95 3.00 10.59 10.90
C LYS A 95 4.02 11.35 10.05
N CYS A 96 3.88 11.33 8.73
CA CYS A 96 4.72 12.14 7.85
C CYS A 96 4.56 13.63 8.15
N TYR A 97 3.34 14.10 8.31
CA TYR A 97 3.05 15.48 8.67
C TYR A 97 3.66 15.85 10.03
N GLU A 98 3.45 15.02 11.04
CA GLU A 98 3.99 15.25 12.38
C GLU A 98 5.53 15.26 12.40
N ASN A 99 6.15 14.48 11.50
CA ASN A 99 7.61 14.42 11.34
C ASN A 99 8.16 15.57 10.48
N GLY A 100 7.34 16.48 10.00
CA GLY A 100 7.76 17.63 9.22
C GLY A 100 8.09 17.34 7.76
N CYS A 101 7.61 16.23 7.20
CA CYS A 101 7.76 15.94 5.78
C CYS A 101 6.99 16.95 4.94
N LYS A 102 7.65 17.56 3.95
CA LYS A 102 7.06 18.62 3.11
C LYS A 102 6.82 18.17 1.67
N THR A 103 7.50 17.12 1.23
CA THR A 103 7.40 16.60 -0.14
C THR A 103 7.00 15.14 -0.11
N ILE A 104 6.47 14.67 -1.24
CA ILE A 104 6.14 13.25 -1.37
C ILE A 104 7.40 12.37 -1.26
N ALA A 105 8.52 12.84 -1.78
CA ALA A 105 9.80 12.14 -1.68
C ALA A 105 10.25 12.00 -0.21
N GLU A 106 10.15 13.05 0.59
CA GLU A 106 10.46 13.02 2.02
C GLU A 106 9.54 12.05 2.76
N SER A 107 8.24 12.07 2.44
CA SER A 107 7.26 11.17 3.05
C SER A 107 7.52 9.72 2.71
N ALA A 108 7.78 9.41 1.44
CA ALA A 108 8.11 8.04 1.01
C ALA A 108 9.38 7.54 1.71
N ASN A 109 10.41 8.38 1.80
CA ASN A 109 11.64 8.03 2.49
C ASN A 109 11.41 7.80 4.00
N PHE A 110 10.60 8.64 4.62
CA PHE A 110 10.25 8.49 6.04
C PHE A 110 9.52 7.15 6.29
N LEU A 111 8.59 6.79 5.40
CA LEU A 111 7.85 5.54 5.49
C LEU A 111 8.64 4.32 4.98
N GLN A 112 9.80 4.53 4.37
CA GLN A 112 10.65 3.49 3.79
C GLN A 112 9.94 2.70 2.69
N ILE A 113 9.26 3.42 1.82
CA ILE A 113 8.54 2.88 0.65
C ILE A 113 8.93 3.67 -0.60
N THR A 114 8.51 3.20 -1.77
CA THR A 114 8.73 3.95 -3.00
C THR A 114 7.75 5.12 -3.11
N ILE A 115 8.15 6.14 -3.86
CA ILE A 115 7.28 7.27 -4.21
C ILE A 115 6.04 6.75 -4.95
N GLU A 116 6.21 5.76 -5.83
CA GLU A 116 5.11 5.16 -6.58
C GLU A 116 4.06 4.54 -5.66
N THR A 117 4.46 3.76 -4.67
CA THR A 117 3.55 3.17 -3.69
C THR A 117 2.77 4.24 -2.94
N LEU A 118 3.46 5.29 -2.47
CA LEU A 118 2.81 6.38 -1.76
C LEU A 118 1.81 7.14 -2.65
N LYS A 119 2.21 7.47 -3.87
CA LYS A 119 1.30 8.13 -4.84
C LYS A 119 0.08 7.29 -5.13
N THR A 120 0.24 5.99 -5.32
CA THR A 120 -0.86 5.07 -5.61
C THR A 120 -1.86 5.05 -4.46
N ALA A 121 -1.39 5.00 -3.22
CA ALA A 121 -2.25 5.05 -2.03
C ALA A 121 -3.01 6.38 -1.95
N ILE A 122 -2.33 7.50 -2.12
CA ILE A 122 -2.95 8.84 -2.07
C ILE A 122 -4.00 8.99 -3.17
N GLU A 123 -3.71 8.56 -4.40
CA GLU A 123 -4.67 8.60 -5.49
C GLU A 123 -5.92 7.76 -5.20
N TYR A 124 -5.73 6.58 -4.64
CA TYR A 124 -6.85 5.73 -4.25
C TYR A 124 -7.74 6.41 -3.22
N TYR A 125 -7.15 6.96 -2.15
CA TYR A 125 -7.92 7.70 -1.14
C TYR A 125 -8.61 8.92 -1.71
N SER A 126 -7.93 9.65 -2.59
CA SER A 126 -8.47 10.84 -3.25
C SER A 126 -9.71 10.53 -4.10
N LYS A 127 -9.73 9.38 -4.78
CA LYS A 127 -10.87 8.96 -5.60
C LYS A 127 -12.03 8.42 -4.77
N LYS A 128 -11.75 7.83 -3.61
CA LYS A 128 -12.76 7.22 -2.75
C LYS A 128 -13.35 8.19 -1.72
N PHE A 129 -12.56 9.17 -1.26
CA PHE A 129 -12.93 10.05 -0.17
C PHE A 129 -12.53 11.49 -0.48
N ASN A 130 -13.41 12.45 -0.15
CA ASN A 130 -13.04 13.87 -0.21
C ASN A 130 -12.12 14.24 0.94
N GLY A 131 -12.32 13.61 2.08
CA GLY A 131 -11.48 13.76 3.25
C GLY A 131 -11.66 12.57 4.17
N ILE A 132 -10.69 12.36 5.03
CA ILE A 132 -10.70 11.29 6.04
C ILE A 132 -10.47 11.93 7.41
N LYS A 133 -11.41 11.72 8.32
CA LYS A 133 -11.29 12.16 9.71
C LYS A 133 -10.82 10.99 10.56
N THR A 134 -9.76 11.19 11.34
CA THR A 134 -9.21 10.18 12.23
C THR A 134 -9.64 10.39 13.68
N GLU A 135 -9.51 9.37 14.50
CA GLU A 135 -9.90 9.38 15.91
C GLU A 135 -9.12 10.39 16.75
N ASN A 136 -7.90 10.71 16.35
CA ASN A 136 -7.03 11.64 17.07
C ASN A 136 -7.17 13.10 16.60
N ASN A 137 -8.34 13.47 16.08
CA ASN A 137 -8.71 14.83 15.67
C ASN A 137 -7.97 15.37 14.44
N TYR A 138 -7.42 14.51 13.61
CA TYR A 138 -6.87 14.91 12.33
C TYR A 138 -7.89 14.70 11.22
N THR A 139 -7.84 15.60 10.24
CA THR A 139 -8.59 15.46 8.99
C THR A 139 -7.62 15.56 7.83
N LEU A 140 -7.65 14.56 6.95
CA LEU A 140 -6.88 14.55 5.71
C LEU A 140 -7.78 15.02 4.58
N LEU A 141 -7.34 16.05 3.86
CA LEU A 141 -8.02 16.56 2.66
C LEU A 141 -7.15 16.28 1.45
N PHE A 142 -7.68 15.52 0.52
CA PHE A 142 -6.97 15.17 -0.72
C PHE A 142 -7.24 16.24 -1.77
N GLN A 143 -6.18 16.89 -2.25
CA GLN A 143 -6.27 18.03 -3.15
C GLN A 143 -6.10 17.61 -4.61
N PRO A 144 -6.67 18.37 -5.57
CA PRO A 144 -6.60 18.02 -6.99
C PRO A 144 -5.17 17.93 -7.54
N ASP A 145 -4.22 18.65 -6.93
CA ASP A 145 -2.82 18.64 -7.33
C ASP A 145 -2.02 17.42 -6.83
N GLY A 146 -2.68 16.48 -6.14
CA GLY A 146 -2.04 15.29 -5.59
C GLY A 146 -1.43 15.48 -4.20
N THR A 147 -1.55 16.67 -3.61
CA THR A 147 -1.11 16.93 -2.24
C THR A 147 -2.18 16.57 -1.23
N VAL A 148 -1.78 16.38 0.02
CA VAL A 148 -2.68 16.10 1.13
C VAL A 148 -2.53 17.20 2.18
N ALA A 149 -3.61 17.90 2.46
CA ALA A 149 -3.65 18.84 3.58
C ALA A 149 -4.01 18.08 4.86
N VAL A 150 -3.27 18.31 5.92
CA VAL A 150 -3.51 17.70 7.23
C VAL A 150 -3.98 18.80 8.18
N LEU A 151 -5.21 18.67 8.65
CA LEU A 151 -5.83 19.62 9.58
C LEU A 151 -5.99 18.96 10.93
N LYS A 152 -5.59 19.66 11.97
CA LYS A 152 -5.80 19.22 13.35
C LYS A 152 -6.95 20.01 13.95
N SER A 153 -7.98 19.31 14.41
CA SER A 153 -9.10 19.93 15.13
C SER A 153 -8.75 20.01 16.60
N PHE A 154 -8.91 21.20 17.17
CA PHE A 154 -8.82 21.39 18.60
C PHE A 154 -10.24 21.42 19.16
N ASN A 155 -10.59 20.39 19.93
CA ASN A 155 -11.86 20.40 20.64
C ASN A 155 -11.74 21.36 21.83
N ASN A 156 -12.26 22.54 21.64
CA ASN A 156 -12.52 23.44 22.76
C ASN A 156 -13.79 22.99 23.45
N LEU A 157 -13.63 22.18 24.41
CA LEU A 157 -14.72 21.88 25.34
C LEU A 157 -14.77 22.90 26.43
#